data_2c5f8c01947afa48f7ee13f8dd2c50b6
#
_entry.id   2c5f8c01947afa48f7ee13f8dd2c50b6
#
_cell.length_a   1.000
_cell.length_b   1.000
_cell.length_c   1.000
_cell.angle_alpha   90.00
_cell.angle_beta   90.00
_cell.angle_gamma   90.00
#
_symmetry.space_group_name_H-M   'P 1'
#
loop_
_entity.id
_entity.type
_entity.pdbx_description
1 polymer ?
#
loop_
_entity_poly.entity_id
_entity_poly.type
_entity_poly.pdbx_seq_one_letter_code
_entity_poly.pdbx_strand_id
1 'polypeptide(L)'
;MAHTSNDSVDVIDCRQDKYLRSIPNLTGVAGVLVSDEKDLVFTSNRGENTVGVFNHGEDQGLQKIKVGGRPNGLAFNHSSNTLLAANVPKPNSKNAVTVSIVDMAKKTMTADVAVTGRTRWAVFDPDTKRFYVNIADPSEIAMLDSEDPDGLLESYRIPSAGPHGLDLDRLGRRLFCACDEGHLYEIDLESKRISEPSKLAGPPDVIFYNPELDHLYVTIGDPAVVQVFDTKTMKEIQTVTTEPGTHTIAFNQHTGKLYAFMPETHRASVYEEA
;
A
#
# COMPACT_ATOMS: atom_id res chain seq x y z
N MET A 1 5.26 -10.40 -4.57
CA MET A 1 5.80 -9.03 -4.78
C MET A 1 5.50 -8.58 -6.19
N ALA A 2 5.07 -7.32 -6.39
CA ALA A 2 4.82 -6.79 -7.72
C ALA A 2 6.14 -6.60 -8.49
N HIS A 3 6.23 -7.17 -9.68
CA HIS A 3 7.37 -7.04 -10.59
C HIS A 3 6.92 -6.30 -11.85
N THR A 4 6.81 -4.98 -11.73
CA THR A 4 6.20 -4.09 -12.73
C THR A 4 6.83 -4.22 -14.11
N SER A 5 8.18 -4.29 -14.19
CA SER A 5 8.92 -4.39 -15.46
C SER A 5 8.76 -5.75 -16.16
N ASN A 6 8.22 -6.75 -15.47
CA ASN A 6 7.99 -8.10 -15.99
C ASN A 6 6.50 -8.45 -16.12
N ASP A 7 5.61 -7.49 -15.84
CA ASP A 7 4.15 -7.69 -15.89
C ASP A 7 3.69 -8.91 -15.07
N SER A 8 4.31 -9.14 -13.91
CA SER A 8 4.10 -10.32 -13.08
C SER A 8 4.13 -10.02 -11.58
N VAL A 9 3.63 -10.96 -10.81
CA VAL A 9 3.82 -11.04 -9.36
C VAL A 9 4.74 -12.21 -9.05
N ASP A 10 5.85 -11.95 -8.36
CA ASP A 10 6.78 -12.97 -7.91
C ASP A 10 6.34 -13.53 -6.56
N VAL A 11 6.30 -14.86 -6.46
CA VAL A 11 5.94 -15.62 -5.26
C VAL A 11 7.19 -16.16 -4.61
N ILE A 12 7.34 -15.88 -3.31
CA ILE A 12 8.48 -16.30 -2.50
C ILE A 12 7.97 -17.23 -1.38
N ASP A 13 8.61 -18.38 -1.22
CA ASP A 13 8.44 -19.25 -0.06
C ASP A 13 9.17 -18.65 1.14
N CYS A 14 8.42 -18.07 2.08
CA CYS A 14 8.97 -17.45 3.28
C CYS A 14 9.50 -18.44 4.34
N ARG A 15 9.29 -19.74 4.17
CA ARG A 15 9.91 -20.75 5.05
C ARG A 15 11.34 -21.07 4.61
N GLN A 16 11.60 -21.01 3.31
CA GLN A 16 12.90 -21.32 2.73
C GLN A 16 13.63 -20.08 2.18
N ASP A 17 12.96 -18.93 2.17
CA ASP A 17 13.42 -17.67 1.56
C ASP A 17 13.81 -17.86 0.09
N LYS A 18 12.96 -18.57 -0.67
CA LYS A 18 13.22 -18.92 -2.06
C LYS A 18 12.12 -18.44 -3.00
N TYR A 19 12.56 -17.92 -4.14
CA TYR A 19 11.67 -17.71 -5.27
C TYR A 19 11.04 -19.05 -5.71
N LEU A 20 9.73 -19.06 -5.88
CA LEU A 20 8.98 -20.21 -6.35
C LEU A 20 8.60 -20.07 -7.82
N ARG A 21 7.94 -18.98 -8.19
CA ARG A 21 7.39 -18.73 -9.52
C ARG A 21 6.95 -17.30 -9.71
N SER A 22 6.70 -16.89 -10.95
CA SER A 22 6.00 -15.65 -11.28
C SER A 22 4.60 -15.95 -11.83
N ILE A 23 3.64 -15.10 -11.45
CA ILE A 23 2.28 -15.09 -12.00
C ILE A 23 2.22 -14.02 -13.07
N PRO A 24 2.17 -14.40 -14.36
CA PRO A 24 2.28 -13.46 -15.48
C PRO A 24 0.94 -12.83 -15.86
N ASN A 25 0.98 -12.02 -16.94
CA ASN A 25 -0.21 -11.36 -17.53
C ASN A 25 -0.85 -10.33 -16.61
N LEU A 26 -0.05 -9.57 -15.88
CA LEU A 26 -0.50 -8.50 -14.97
C LEU A 26 0.09 -7.17 -15.43
N THR A 27 -0.37 -6.67 -16.58
CA THR A 27 0.25 -5.55 -17.30
C THR A 27 0.41 -4.30 -16.42
N GLY A 28 1.68 -3.93 -16.19
CA GLY A 28 2.03 -2.79 -15.36
C GLY A 28 1.60 -2.94 -13.91
N VAL A 29 1.66 -4.15 -13.35
CA VAL A 29 1.32 -4.41 -11.96
C VAL A 29 2.11 -3.50 -11.02
N ALA A 30 1.42 -2.84 -10.09
CA ALA A 30 2.02 -1.85 -9.21
C ALA A 30 1.87 -2.20 -7.72
N GLY A 31 0.75 -2.78 -7.32
CA GLY A 31 0.48 -3.19 -5.95
C GLY A 31 -0.01 -4.63 -5.86
N VAL A 32 0.28 -5.26 -4.74
CA VAL A 32 -0.23 -6.57 -4.35
C VAL A 32 -0.78 -6.47 -2.94
N LEU A 33 -1.99 -6.95 -2.74
CA LEU A 33 -2.63 -7.07 -1.44
C LEU A 33 -3.06 -8.52 -1.22
N VAL A 34 -2.81 -9.06 -0.03
CA VAL A 34 -3.20 -10.41 0.34
C VAL A 34 -4.24 -10.36 1.44
N SER A 35 -5.26 -11.20 1.34
CA SER A 35 -6.22 -11.46 2.40
C SER A 35 -6.18 -12.94 2.75
N ASP A 36 -5.46 -13.27 3.83
CA ASP A 36 -5.35 -14.63 4.35
C ASP A 36 -6.72 -15.17 4.77
N GLU A 37 -7.57 -14.32 5.37
CA GLU A 37 -8.91 -14.70 5.81
C GLU A 37 -9.81 -15.17 4.66
N LYS A 38 -9.63 -14.63 3.46
CA LYS A 38 -10.43 -14.98 2.26
C LYS A 38 -9.68 -15.87 1.28
N ASP A 39 -8.42 -16.20 1.55
CA ASP A 39 -7.54 -16.91 0.61
C ASP A 39 -7.47 -16.22 -0.75
N LEU A 40 -7.38 -14.87 -0.74
CA LEU A 40 -7.37 -14.05 -1.95
C LEU A 40 -6.10 -13.20 -2.07
N VAL A 41 -5.62 -13.10 -3.29
CA VAL A 41 -4.58 -12.15 -3.69
C VAL A 41 -5.17 -11.17 -4.70
N PHE A 42 -4.95 -9.88 -4.45
CA PHE A 42 -5.36 -8.79 -5.33
C PHE A 42 -4.14 -8.13 -5.94
N THR A 43 -4.26 -7.70 -7.20
CA THR A 43 -3.22 -6.96 -7.90
C THR A 43 -3.78 -5.71 -8.55
N SER A 44 -3.04 -4.61 -8.51
CA SER A 44 -3.37 -3.41 -9.27
C SER A 44 -2.61 -3.38 -10.57
N ASN A 45 -3.29 -3.62 -11.70
CA ASN A 45 -2.69 -3.71 -13.03
C ASN A 45 -2.82 -2.36 -13.74
N ARG A 46 -1.89 -1.46 -13.46
CA ARG A 46 -1.92 -0.06 -13.89
C ARG A 46 -1.91 0.09 -15.41
N GLY A 47 -1.23 -0.82 -16.12
CA GLY A 47 -1.10 -0.76 -17.57
C GLY A 47 -2.37 -1.09 -18.33
N GLU A 48 -3.31 -1.80 -17.71
CA GLU A 48 -4.57 -2.26 -18.35
C GLU A 48 -5.85 -1.79 -17.65
N ASN A 49 -5.73 -0.98 -16.58
CA ASN A 49 -6.85 -0.48 -15.78
C ASN A 49 -7.72 -1.59 -15.20
N THR A 50 -7.10 -2.62 -14.63
CA THR A 50 -7.79 -3.73 -13.99
C THR A 50 -7.25 -3.99 -12.59
N VAL A 51 -8.10 -4.58 -11.76
CA VAL A 51 -7.65 -5.32 -10.58
C VAL A 51 -7.66 -6.80 -10.93
N GLY A 52 -6.53 -7.48 -10.70
CA GLY A 52 -6.46 -8.94 -10.74
C GLY A 52 -6.89 -9.54 -9.41
N VAL A 53 -7.54 -10.71 -9.44
CA VAL A 53 -7.87 -11.48 -8.25
C VAL A 53 -7.70 -12.96 -8.53
N PHE A 54 -7.10 -13.68 -7.59
CA PHE A 54 -6.90 -15.13 -7.63
C PHE A 54 -6.73 -15.68 -6.22
N ASN A 55 -6.92 -17.00 -6.05
CA ASN A 55 -6.68 -17.66 -4.78
C ASN A 55 -5.18 -17.90 -4.56
N HIS A 56 -4.75 -17.86 -3.32
CA HIS A 56 -3.39 -18.18 -2.93
C HIS A 56 -3.05 -19.63 -3.38
N GLY A 57 -2.00 -19.76 -4.18
CA GLY A 57 -1.58 -21.06 -4.71
C GLY A 57 -2.23 -21.51 -6.03
N GLU A 58 -3.28 -20.84 -6.50
CA GLU A 58 -3.99 -21.18 -7.75
C GLU A 58 -3.75 -20.14 -8.85
N ASP A 59 -2.68 -20.28 -9.60
CA ASP A 59 -2.31 -19.32 -10.66
C ASP A 59 -3.29 -19.31 -11.84
N GLN A 60 -4.04 -20.40 -12.04
CA GLN A 60 -4.99 -20.57 -13.16
C GLN A 60 -6.34 -19.87 -12.93
N GLY A 61 -6.60 -19.43 -11.71
CA GLY A 61 -7.84 -18.75 -11.34
C GLY A 61 -7.83 -17.23 -11.53
N LEU A 62 -6.78 -16.65 -12.13
CA LEU A 62 -6.66 -15.20 -12.30
C LEU A 62 -7.85 -14.62 -13.06
N GLN A 63 -8.58 -13.75 -12.40
CA GLN A 63 -9.65 -12.96 -12.99
C GLN A 63 -9.26 -11.49 -12.99
N LYS A 64 -9.69 -10.74 -13.99
CA LYS A 64 -9.42 -9.31 -14.13
C LYS A 64 -10.72 -8.53 -14.13
N ILE A 65 -10.83 -7.57 -13.22
CA ILE A 65 -11.99 -6.70 -13.06
C ILE A 65 -11.60 -5.31 -13.52
N LYS A 66 -12.34 -4.74 -14.47
CA LYS A 66 -12.11 -3.35 -14.93
C LYS A 66 -12.42 -2.34 -13.84
N VAL A 67 -11.55 -1.33 -13.71
CA VAL A 67 -11.70 -0.19 -12.80
C VAL A 67 -11.60 1.13 -13.56
N GLY A 68 -11.93 2.24 -12.91
CA GLY A 68 -12.06 3.55 -13.54
C GLY A 68 -10.76 4.14 -14.09
N GLY A 69 -9.61 3.75 -13.54
CA GLY A 69 -8.32 4.31 -13.94
C GLY A 69 -7.16 3.34 -13.71
N ARG A 70 -5.98 3.90 -13.64
CA ARG A 70 -4.71 3.20 -13.42
C ARG A 70 -4.56 2.87 -11.93
N PRO A 71 -4.98 1.69 -11.44
CA PRO A 71 -4.94 1.37 -10.01
C PRO A 71 -3.51 1.29 -9.48
N ASN A 72 -3.33 1.66 -8.22
CA ASN A 72 -2.06 1.62 -7.48
C ASN A 72 -2.27 0.99 -6.09
N GLY A 73 -2.56 1.79 -5.07
CA GLY A 73 -2.88 1.30 -3.74
C GLY A 73 -4.19 0.51 -3.72
N LEU A 74 -4.22 -0.54 -2.91
CA LEU A 74 -5.38 -1.40 -2.71
C LEU A 74 -5.69 -1.50 -1.23
N ALA A 75 -6.99 -1.51 -0.88
CA ALA A 75 -7.45 -1.79 0.47
C ALA A 75 -8.70 -2.67 0.41
N PHE A 76 -8.85 -3.63 1.32
CA PHE A 76 -9.91 -4.62 1.26
C PHE A 76 -10.68 -4.74 2.57
N ASN A 77 -12.01 -4.54 2.50
CA ASN A 77 -12.92 -4.88 3.58
C ASN A 77 -13.36 -6.34 3.41
N HIS A 78 -12.78 -7.22 4.22
CA HIS A 78 -13.07 -8.66 4.19
C HIS A 78 -14.49 -9.01 4.68
N SER A 79 -15.12 -8.15 5.49
CA SER A 79 -16.47 -8.39 6.02
C SER A 79 -17.54 -8.16 4.96
N SER A 80 -17.44 -7.09 4.18
CA SER A 80 -18.36 -6.76 3.09
C SER A 80 -17.92 -7.27 1.71
N ASN A 81 -16.73 -7.86 1.59
CA ASN A 81 -16.09 -8.21 0.32
C ASN A 81 -15.95 -7.00 -0.63
N THR A 82 -15.63 -5.82 -0.09
CA THR A 82 -15.44 -4.59 -0.84
C THR A 82 -13.96 -4.29 -1.00
N LEU A 83 -13.48 -4.17 -2.23
CA LEU A 83 -12.11 -3.75 -2.54
C LEU A 83 -12.11 -2.31 -3.04
N LEU A 84 -11.25 -1.49 -2.47
CA LEU A 84 -10.91 -0.16 -2.97
C LEU A 84 -9.63 -0.25 -3.80
N ALA A 85 -9.64 0.37 -4.99
CA ALA A 85 -8.47 0.57 -5.83
C ALA A 85 -8.23 2.08 -6.04
N ALA A 86 -7.12 2.58 -5.51
CA ALA A 86 -6.73 3.97 -5.63
C ALA A 86 -6.10 4.22 -7.02
N ASN A 87 -6.77 5.03 -7.85
CA ASN A 87 -6.37 5.25 -9.24
C ASN A 87 -5.41 6.43 -9.36
N VAL A 88 -4.26 6.23 -10.02
CA VAL A 88 -3.36 7.34 -10.33
C VAL A 88 -3.72 7.96 -11.68
N PRO A 89 -3.64 9.30 -11.83
CA PRO A 89 -3.97 9.95 -13.08
C PRO A 89 -3.01 9.54 -14.20
N LYS A 90 -3.49 9.56 -15.44
CA LYS A 90 -2.60 9.52 -16.60
C LYS A 90 -1.80 10.82 -16.66
N PRO A 91 -0.53 10.78 -17.07
CA PRO A 91 0.24 11.99 -17.31
C PRO A 91 -0.55 12.95 -18.21
N ASN A 92 -0.60 14.22 -17.82
CA ASN A 92 -1.29 15.30 -18.55
C ASN A 92 -2.82 15.10 -18.73
N SER A 93 -3.44 14.17 -18.01
CA SER A 93 -4.91 14.03 -18.00
C SER A 93 -5.55 15.17 -17.23
N LYS A 94 -6.67 15.66 -17.76
CA LYS A 94 -7.56 16.61 -17.07
C LYS A 94 -8.77 15.91 -16.43
N ASN A 95 -8.87 14.59 -16.55
CA ASN A 95 -9.96 13.84 -15.95
C ASN A 95 -9.83 13.85 -14.43
N ALA A 96 -10.96 13.76 -13.76
CA ALA A 96 -10.98 13.56 -12.30
C ALA A 96 -10.15 12.34 -11.92
N VAL A 97 -9.45 12.44 -10.80
CA VAL A 97 -8.81 11.29 -10.16
C VAL A 97 -9.87 10.60 -9.32
N THR A 98 -9.85 9.28 -9.31
CA THR A 98 -10.89 8.50 -8.64
C THR A 98 -10.29 7.41 -7.76
N VAL A 99 -11.14 6.89 -6.88
CA VAL A 99 -10.97 5.57 -6.28
C VAL A 99 -12.10 4.68 -6.77
N SER A 100 -11.75 3.50 -7.27
CA SER A 100 -12.75 2.52 -7.74
C SER A 100 -13.12 1.58 -6.60
N ILE A 101 -14.41 1.36 -6.44
CA ILE A 101 -14.98 0.43 -5.46
C ILE A 101 -15.45 -0.81 -6.21
N VAL A 102 -15.00 -1.97 -5.77
CA VAL A 102 -15.26 -3.26 -6.42
C VAL A 102 -15.96 -4.19 -5.44
N ASP A 103 -17.14 -4.67 -5.83
CA ASP A 103 -17.84 -5.76 -5.14
C ASP A 103 -17.21 -7.09 -5.58
N MET A 104 -16.47 -7.72 -4.67
CA MET A 104 -15.73 -8.96 -4.97
C MET A 104 -16.61 -10.17 -5.07
N ALA A 105 -17.82 -10.15 -4.48
CA ALA A 105 -18.79 -11.23 -4.65
C ALA A 105 -19.39 -11.23 -6.07
N LYS A 106 -19.66 -10.04 -6.61
CA LYS A 106 -20.14 -9.85 -7.98
C LYS A 106 -19.02 -9.72 -9.02
N LYS A 107 -17.79 -9.50 -8.58
CA LYS A 107 -16.60 -9.28 -9.43
C LYS A 107 -16.81 -8.13 -10.43
N THR A 108 -17.34 -7.04 -9.93
CA THR A 108 -17.63 -5.84 -10.73
C THR A 108 -17.36 -4.57 -9.94
N MET A 109 -16.90 -3.54 -10.64
CA MET A 109 -16.85 -2.18 -10.09
C MET A 109 -18.25 -1.66 -9.87
N THR A 110 -18.54 -1.19 -8.66
CA THR A 110 -19.85 -0.64 -8.27
C THR A 110 -19.87 0.86 -8.20
N ALA A 111 -18.73 1.50 -7.91
CA ALA A 111 -18.59 2.95 -7.87
C ALA A 111 -17.19 3.37 -8.32
N ASP A 112 -17.08 4.60 -8.83
CA ASP A 112 -15.83 5.26 -9.17
C ASP A 112 -15.88 6.68 -8.60
N VAL A 113 -15.42 6.81 -7.35
CA VAL A 113 -15.58 8.00 -6.52
C VAL A 113 -14.49 9.02 -6.82
N ALA A 114 -14.88 10.24 -7.17
CA ALA A 114 -13.92 11.32 -7.40
C ALA A 114 -13.22 11.73 -6.10
N VAL A 115 -11.90 11.90 -6.18
CA VAL A 115 -11.06 12.41 -5.10
C VAL A 115 -10.37 13.70 -5.53
N THR A 116 -9.82 14.41 -4.56
CA THR A 116 -9.26 15.75 -4.74
C THR A 116 -7.99 15.78 -5.60
N GLY A 117 -7.24 14.67 -5.68
CA GLY A 117 -6.01 14.64 -6.43
C GLY A 117 -5.34 13.27 -6.52
N ARG A 118 -4.04 13.27 -6.82
CA ARG A 118 -3.28 12.05 -7.08
C ARG A 118 -3.25 11.10 -5.88
N THR A 119 -3.85 9.95 -6.04
CA THR A 119 -3.86 8.87 -5.05
C THR A 119 -2.49 8.17 -4.93
N ARG A 120 -2.26 7.58 -3.76
CA ARG A 120 -1.10 6.76 -3.44
C ARG A 120 -1.53 5.46 -2.74
N TRP A 121 -0.96 5.13 -1.58
CA TRP A 121 -1.31 3.95 -0.80
C TRP A 121 -2.64 4.12 -0.08
N ALA A 122 -3.27 2.99 0.21
CA ALA A 122 -4.54 2.92 0.91
C ALA A 122 -4.53 1.81 1.94
N VAL A 123 -5.27 2.00 3.03
CA VAL A 123 -5.48 0.99 4.09
C VAL A 123 -6.95 0.90 4.47
N PHE A 124 -7.34 -0.23 5.03
CA PHE A 124 -8.67 -0.47 5.57
C PHE A 124 -8.63 -0.60 7.09
N ASP A 125 -9.48 0.13 7.78
CA ASP A 125 -9.70 0.00 9.21
C ASP A 125 -10.97 -0.83 9.47
N PRO A 126 -10.84 -2.05 9.97
CA PRO A 126 -11.98 -2.93 10.22
C PRO A 126 -12.84 -2.50 11.41
N ASP A 127 -12.30 -1.72 12.36
CA ASP A 127 -13.02 -1.29 13.55
C ASP A 127 -14.02 -0.17 13.26
N THR A 128 -13.65 0.75 12.36
CA THR A 128 -14.53 1.83 11.93
C THR A 128 -15.15 1.60 10.56
N LYS A 129 -14.76 0.53 9.87
CA LYS A 129 -15.18 0.18 8.50
C LYS A 129 -14.88 1.29 7.49
N ARG A 130 -13.68 1.86 7.59
CA ARG A 130 -13.25 2.99 6.76
C ARG A 130 -12.04 2.63 5.91
N PHE A 131 -12.03 3.16 4.70
CA PHE A 131 -10.84 3.23 3.88
C PHE A 131 -10.16 4.58 4.09
N TYR A 132 -8.83 4.55 4.20
CA TYR A 132 -7.97 5.72 4.19
C TYR A 132 -7.09 5.66 2.96
N VAL A 133 -7.00 6.78 2.24
CA VAL A 133 -6.26 6.87 0.96
C VAL A 133 -5.38 8.11 0.98
N ASN A 134 -4.08 7.93 0.82
CA ASN A 134 -3.15 9.05 0.64
C ASN A 134 -3.41 9.77 -0.69
N ILE A 135 -3.54 11.10 -0.61
CA ILE A 135 -3.61 12.02 -1.75
C ILE A 135 -2.35 12.89 -1.72
N ALA A 136 -1.56 12.82 -2.79
CA ALA A 136 -0.27 13.52 -2.83
C ALA A 136 -0.41 15.03 -3.02
N ASP A 137 -1.42 15.46 -3.79
CA ASP A 137 -1.68 16.88 -4.04
C ASP A 137 -3.20 17.06 -4.31
N PRO A 138 -3.93 17.76 -3.44
CA PRO A 138 -3.50 18.39 -2.19
C PRO A 138 -3.03 17.33 -1.17
N SER A 139 -2.13 17.74 -0.25
CA SER A 139 -1.56 16.82 0.75
C SER A 139 -2.58 16.46 1.82
N GLU A 140 -3.22 15.31 1.68
CA GLU A 140 -4.25 14.85 2.62
C GLU A 140 -4.39 13.33 2.62
N ILE A 141 -5.04 12.80 3.64
CA ILE A 141 -5.55 11.44 3.70
C ILE A 141 -7.06 11.50 3.57
N ALA A 142 -7.58 11.04 2.45
CA ALA A 142 -9.02 10.94 2.21
C ALA A 142 -9.61 9.74 2.93
N MET A 143 -10.84 9.89 3.46
CA MET A 143 -11.55 8.84 4.18
C MET A 143 -12.88 8.54 3.49
N LEU A 144 -13.15 7.24 3.28
CA LEU A 144 -14.39 6.75 2.70
C LEU A 144 -15.03 5.69 3.62
N ASP A 145 -16.36 5.65 3.63
CA ASP A 145 -17.08 4.52 4.23
C ASP A 145 -16.95 3.30 3.32
N SER A 146 -16.61 2.15 3.87
CA SER A 146 -16.43 0.93 3.08
C SER A 146 -17.73 0.18 2.79
N GLU A 147 -18.82 0.52 3.47
CA GLU A 147 -20.16 -0.06 3.29
C GLU A 147 -21.07 0.84 2.45
N ASP A 148 -20.81 2.16 2.43
CA ASP A 148 -21.52 3.16 1.63
C ASP A 148 -20.55 4.14 0.97
N PRO A 149 -19.79 3.70 -0.03
CA PRO A 149 -18.67 4.45 -0.59
C PRO A 149 -19.10 5.51 -1.65
N ASP A 150 -20.26 6.12 -1.52
CA ASP A 150 -20.80 7.06 -2.50
C ASP A 150 -20.06 8.42 -2.53
N GLY A 151 -19.14 8.65 -1.61
CA GLY A 151 -18.36 9.88 -1.56
C GLY A 151 -17.28 9.89 -0.46
N LEU A 152 -16.54 10.99 -0.41
CA LEU A 152 -15.60 11.24 0.68
C LEU A 152 -16.37 11.66 1.93
N LEU A 153 -16.02 11.01 3.06
CA LEU A 153 -16.56 11.39 4.38
C LEU A 153 -15.84 12.63 4.92
N GLU A 154 -14.51 12.55 4.95
CA GLU A 154 -13.63 13.52 5.60
C GLU A 154 -12.23 13.39 5.02
N SER A 155 -11.35 14.37 5.26
CA SER A 155 -9.92 14.23 5.01
C SER A 155 -9.09 14.80 6.16
N TYR A 156 -7.90 14.23 6.36
CA TYR A 156 -6.86 14.77 7.23
C TYR A 156 -5.86 15.53 6.38
N ARG A 157 -5.74 16.84 6.57
CA ARG A 157 -4.73 17.64 5.86
C ARG A 157 -3.36 17.37 6.49
N ILE A 158 -2.42 16.90 5.68
CA ILE A 158 -1.05 16.58 6.10
C ILE A 158 -0.16 17.79 5.89
N PRO A 159 0.66 18.18 6.89
CA PRO A 159 1.50 19.39 6.83
C PRO A 159 2.70 19.30 5.87
N SER A 160 2.92 18.16 5.21
CA SER A 160 4.05 17.90 4.30
C SER A 160 3.57 17.49 2.92
N ALA A 161 4.34 17.83 1.90
CA ALA A 161 3.97 17.52 0.51
C ALA A 161 4.12 16.03 0.21
N GLY A 162 3.16 15.54 -0.58
CA GLY A 162 3.19 14.21 -1.16
C GLY A 162 2.98 13.06 -0.18
N PRO A 163 1.87 12.98 0.60
CA PRO A 163 1.50 11.75 1.30
C PRO A 163 1.61 10.54 0.37
N HIS A 164 2.44 9.54 0.75
CA HIS A 164 2.79 8.40 -0.10
C HIS A 164 2.55 7.07 0.60
N GLY A 165 3.47 6.63 1.46
CA GLY A 165 3.31 5.42 2.26
C GLY A 165 2.25 5.64 3.35
N LEU A 166 1.41 4.62 3.58
CA LEU A 166 0.35 4.65 4.58
C LEU A 166 0.21 3.26 5.22
N ASP A 167 0.18 3.22 6.55
CA ASP A 167 -0.16 2.01 7.29
C ASP A 167 -0.92 2.32 8.56
N LEU A 168 -1.59 1.32 9.13
CA LEU A 168 -2.50 1.41 10.26
C LEU A 168 -2.01 0.59 11.45
N ASP A 169 -1.79 1.25 12.59
CA ASP A 169 -1.79 0.61 13.89
C ASP A 169 -3.24 0.55 14.40
N ARG A 170 -3.86 -0.59 14.19
CA ARG A 170 -5.25 -0.82 14.56
C ARG A 170 -5.48 -0.70 16.07
N LEU A 171 -4.59 -1.29 16.88
CA LEU A 171 -4.74 -1.31 18.34
C LEU A 171 -4.44 0.03 18.97
N GLY A 172 -3.42 0.73 18.47
CA GLY A 172 -3.06 2.07 18.91
C GLY A 172 -3.96 3.17 18.32
N ARG A 173 -4.92 2.83 17.45
CA ARG A 173 -5.83 3.78 16.78
C ARG A 173 -5.11 4.92 16.09
N ARG A 174 -4.08 4.62 15.29
CA ARG A 174 -3.28 5.63 14.60
C ARG A 174 -2.86 5.19 13.19
N LEU A 175 -2.70 6.17 12.31
CA LEU A 175 -2.11 6.00 11.00
C LEU A 175 -0.67 6.47 11.00
N PHE A 176 0.15 5.83 10.21
CA PHE A 176 1.49 6.30 9.84
C PHE A 176 1.48 6.76 8.39
N CYS A 177 1.90 8.00 8.14
CA CYS A 177 1.94 8.61 6.82
C CYS A 177 3.34 9.11 6.50
N ALA A 178 3.99 8.50 5.51
CA ALA A 178 5.28 8.92 4.99
C ALA A 178 5.09 9.77 3.74
N CYS A 179 5.75 10.94 3.67
CA CYS A 179 5.56 11.96 2.64
C CYS A 179 6.78 12.12 1.75
N ASP A 180 6.56 12.39 0.44
CA ASP A 180 7.61 12.58 -0.57
C ASP A 180 8.61 13.70 -0.20
N GLU A 181 8.17 14.69 0.62
CA GLU A 181 9.04 15.77 1.14
C GLU A 181 10.06 15.29 2.20
N GLY A 182 10.04 14.02 2.58
CA GLY A 182 10.97 13.43 3.54
C GLY A 182 10.53 13.54 5.00
N HIS A 183 9.25 13.46 5.25
CA HIS A 183 8.66 13.50 6.59
C HIS A 183 7.76 12.30 6.85
N LEU A 184 7.80 11.80 8.09
CA LEU A 184 6.91 10.76 8.60
C LEU A 184 6.06 11.34 9.73
N TYR A 185 4.75 11.11 9.67
CA TYR A 185 3.77 11.55 10.67
C TYR A 185 3.02 10.36 11.26
N GLU A 186 2.66 10.50 12.53
CA GLU A 186 1.61 9.74 13.19
C GLU A 186 0.34 10.58 13.23
N ILE A 187 -0.79 9.97 12.92
CA ILE A 187 -2.11 10.59 13.00
C ILE A 187 -2.96 9.78 13.98
N ASP A 188 -3.32 10.38 15.09
CA ASP A 188 -4.24 9.81 16.08
C ASP A 188 -5.67 9.88 15.53
N LEU A 189 -6.30 8.72 15.35
CA LEU A 189 -7.63 8.60 14.74
C LEU A 189 -8.77 9.04 15.66
N GLU A 190 -8.55 9.10 16.98
CA GLU A 190 -9.58 9.53 17.93
C GLU A 190 -9.57 11.04 18.13
N SER A 191 -8.40 11.61 18.41
CA SER A 191 -8.23 13.04 18.63
C SER A 191 -8.03 13.85 17.34
N LYS A 192 -7.74 13.18 16.21
CA LYS A 192 -7.37 13.77 14.90
C LYS A 192 -6.09 14.60 14.96
N ARG A 193 -5.27 14.40 15.97
CA ARG A 193 -3.98 15.08 16.10
C ARG A 193 -2.96 14.45 15.17
N ILE A 194 -2.15 15.32 14.54
CA ILE A 194 -0.98 14.93 13.75
C ILE A 194 0.26 15.25 14.60
N SER A 195 1.20 14.32 14.67
CA SER A 195 2.45 14.48 15.41
C SER A 195 3.36 15.55 14.81
N GLU A 196 4.40 15.93 15.54
CA GLU A 196 5.57 16.54 14.92
C GLU A 196 6.22 15.54 13.96
N PRO A 197 6.85 16.01 12.87
CA PRO A 197 7.43 15.12 11.88
C PRO A 197 8.71 14.43 12.36
N SER A 198 8.84 13.14 12.02
CA SER A 198 10.13 12.46 12.00
C SER A 198 10.76 12.62 10.63
N LYS A 199 12.08 12.84 10.57
CA LYS A 199 12.79 13.05 9.30
C LYS A 199 13.09 11.72 8.61
N LEU A 200 12.84 11.67 7.31
CA LEU A 200 13.24 10.57 6.43
C LEU A 200 14.53 10.92 5.65
N ALA A 201 15.27 9.89 5.24
CA ALA A 201 16.49 10.04 4.46
C ALA A 201 16.24 10.52 3.02
N GLY A 202 15.01 10.35 2.52
CA GLY A 202 14.59 10.75 1.18
C GLY A 202 13.11 10.47 0.95
N PRO A 203 12.62 10.59 -0.30
CA PRO A 203 11.24 10.27 -0.65
C PRO A 203 10.91 8.79 -0.38
N PRO A 204 9.90 8.49 0.45
CA PRO A 204 9.48 7.12 0.75
C PRO A 204 8.59 6.55 -0.34
N ASP A 205 8.39 5.21 -0.32
CA ASP A 205 7.31 4.56 -1.06
C ASP A 205 6.45 3.71 -0.10
N VAL A 206 6.80 2.45 0.09
CA VAL A 206 6.04 1.52 0.93
C VAL A 206 6.50 1.60 2.38
N ILE A 207 5.52 1.56 3.29
CA ILE A 207 5.79 1.40 4.72
C ILE A 207 5.03 0.20 5.25
N PHE A 208 5.56 -0.44 6.31
CA PHE A 208 4.87 -1.51 7.04
C PHE A 208 5.08 -1.36 8.53
N TYR A 209 3.98 -1.45 9.28
CA TYR A 209 3.98 -1.50 10.73
C TYR A 209 4.08 -2.95 11.24
N ASN A 210 4.97 -3.18 12.17
CA ASN A 210 5.12 -4.43 12.90
C ASN A 210 4.54 -4.25 14.31
N PRO A 211 3.35 -4.78 14.61
CA PRO A 211 2.70 -4.60 15.90
C PRO A 211 3.34 -5.40 17.05
N GLU A 212 4.18 -6.42 16.76
CA GLU A 212 4.84 -7.22 17.79
C GLU A 212 6.02 -6.47 18.42
N LEU A 213 6.72 -5.68 17.62
CA LEU A 213 7.90 -4.94 18.06
C LEU A 213 7.65 -3.44 18.20
N ASP A 214 6.48 -2.95 17.81
CA ASP A 214 6.18 -1.51 17.66
C ASP A 214 7.16 -0.80 16.71
N HIS A 215 7.51 -1.46 15.61
CA HIS A 215 8.44 -0.93 14.62
C HIS A 215 7.72 -0.58 13.31
N LEU A 216 8.14 0.50 12.68
CA LEU A 216 7.70 0.91 11.35
C LEU A 216 8.88 0.87 10.39
N TYR A 217 8.74 0.10 9.31
CA TYR A 217 9.71 0.02 8.22
C TYR A 217 9.33 0.99 7.11
N VAL A 218 10.26 1.84 6.70
CA VAL A 218 10.05 2.83 5.65
C VAL A 218 11.07 2.62 4.55
N THR A 219 10.63 2.27 3.34
CA THR A 219 11.52 2.14 2.18
C THR A 219 11.76 3.47 1.49
N ILE A 220 13.02 3.69 1.13
CA ILE A 220 13.49 4.89 0.44
C ILE A 220 14.43 4.44 -0.68
N GLY A 221 14.02 4.67 -1.93
CA GLY A 221 14.76 4.19 -3.11
C GLY A 221 16.05 4.96 -3.39
N ASP A 222 16.11 6.21 -2.98
CA ASP A 222 17.30 7.08 -3.00
C ASP A 222 17.32 7.85 -1.67
N PRO A 223 18.27 7.56 -0.77
CA PRO A 223 19.56 6.88 -0.89
C PRO A 223 19.58 5.34 -0.72
N ALA A 224 18.59 4.60 -1.15
CA ALA A 224 18.57 3.12 -1.12
C ALA A 224 18.70 2.53 0.29
N VAL A 225 17.72 2.82 1.13
CA VAL A 225 17.68 2.36 2.52
C VAL A 225 16.28 1.92 2.93
N VAL A 226 16.22 1.08 3.96
CA VAL A 226 15.04 0.93 4.82
C VAL A 226 15.37 1.57 6.15
N GLN A 227 14.61 2.60 6.53
CA GLN A 227 14.67 3.17 7.87
C GLN A 227 13.67 2.45 8.78
N VAL A 228 14.08 2.15 9.99
CA VAL A 228 13.26 1.52 11.02
C VAL A 228 13.01 2.53 12.14
N PHE A 229 11.75 2.75 12.47
CA PHE A 229 11.32 3.65 13.53
C PHE A 229 10.67 2.87 14.67
N ASP A 230 11.03 3.21 15.91
CA ASP A 230 10.26 2.85 17.09
C ASP A 230 8.98 3.71 17.11
N THR A 231 7.82 3.09 17.03
CA THR A 231 6.55 3.81 16.90
C THR A 231 6.00 4.37 18.22
N LYS A 232 6.60 4.04 19.37
CA LYS A 232 6.27 4.65 20.66
C LYS A 232 6.89 6.04 20.81
N THR A 233 8.06 6.20 20.21
CA THR A 233 8.84 7.46 20.30
C THR A 233 8.91 8.23 19.00
N MET A 234 8.50 7.61 17.89
CA MET A 234 8.65 8.10 16.53
C MET A 234 10.11 8.46 16.16
N LYS A 235 11.07 7.76 16.78
CA LYS A 235 12.50 7.93 16.51
C LYS A 235 13.03 6.82 15.63
N GLU A 236 13.90 7.19 14.71
CA GLU A 236 14.69 6.21 13.97
C GLU A 236 15.59 5.44 14.94
N ILE A 237 15.58 4.11 14.81
CA ILE A 237 16.40 3.19 15.61
C ILE A 237 17.41 2.44 14.75
N GLN A 238 17.17 2.33 13.43
CA GLN A 238 18.07 1.64 12.51
C GLN A 238 17.88 2.12 11.09
N THR A 239 18.96 2.12 10.33
CA THR A 239 18.95 2.25 8.86
C THR A 239 19.65 1.03 8.24
N VAL A 240 18.96 0.34 7.33
CA VAL A 240 19.47 -0.81 6.58
C VAL A 240 19.74 -0.39 5.15
N THR A 241 20.96 -0.56 4.66
CA THR A 241 21.31 -0.27 3.27
C THR A 241 20.72 -1.34 2.35
N THR A 242 20.12 -0.91 1.23
CA THR A 242 19.58 -1.76 0.17
C THR A 242 20.28 -1.47 -1.16
N GLU A 243 19.77 -2.01 -2.27
CA GLU A 243 20.22 -1.62 -3.61
C GLU A 243 19.49 -0.39 -4.12
N PRO A 244 20.10 0.42 -5.01
CA PRO A 244 19.43 1.56 -5.64
C PRO A 244 18.08 1.19 -6.25
N GLY A 245 17.11 2.07 -6.10
CA GLY A 245 15.76 1.85 -6.61
C GLY A 245 14.88 0.90 -5.79
N THR A 246 15.36 0.31 -4.68
CA THR A 246 14.55 -0.48 -3.77
C THR A 246 13.49 0.40 -3.11
N HIS A 247 12.24 0.21 -3.50
CA HIS A 247 11.11 1.03 -3.02
C HIS A 247 9.91 0.20 -2.57
N THR A 248 9.95 -1.12 -2.80
CA THR A 248 8.86 -2.05 -2.43
C THR A 248 9.35 -3.04 -1.39
N ILE A 249 8.63 -3.14 -0.30
CA ILE A 249 8.85 -4.14 0.76
C ILE A 249 7.58 -4.95 1.01
N ALA A 250 7.75 -6.10 1.63
CA ALA A 250 6.68 -6.88 2.24
C ALA A 250 7.17 -7.40 3.60
N PHE A 251 6.30 -7.37 4.59
CA PHE A 251 6.59 -7.88 5.92
C PHE A 251 5.79 -9.15 6.17
N ASN A 252 6.45 -10.20 6.65
CA ASN A 252 5.81 -11.43 7.08
C ASN A 252 5.75 -11.45 8.61
N GLN A 253 4.58 -11.17 9.16
CA GLN A 253 4.35 -11.11 10.62
C GLN A 253 4.64 -12.45 11.32
N HIS A 254 4.41 -13.60 10.66
CA HIS A 254 4.65 -14.92 11.28
C HIS A 254 6.12 -15.27 11.44
N THR A 255 6.99 -14.72 10.62
CA THR A 255 8.43 -15.01 10.66
C THR A 255 9.27 -13.84 11.11
N GLY A 256 8.68 -12.64 11.28
CA GLY A 256 9.41 -11.41 11.60
C GLY A 256 10.33 -10.93 10.47
N LYS A 257 10.14 -11.44 9.24
CA LYS A 257 11.04 -11.15 8.11
C LYS A 257 10.51 -10.05 7.21
N LEU A 258 11.41 -9.16 6.82
CA LEU A 258 11.19 -8.12 5.83
C LEU A 258 11.81 -8.52 4.49
N TYR A 259 11.03 -8.48 3.43
CA TYR A 259 11.46 -8.76 2.06
C TYR A 259 11.50 -7.45 1.28
N ALA A 260 12.68 -7.07 0.79
CA ALA A 260 12.85 -5.88 -0.04
C ALA A 260 13.11 -6.27 -1.49
N PHE A 261 12.27 -5.80 -2.41
CA PHE A 261 12.44 -6.05 -3.85
C PHE A 261 13.41 -5.06 -4.46
N MET A 262 14.39 -5.57 -5.18
CA MET A 262 15.47 -4.84 -5.87
C MET A 262 15.23 -4.86 -7.36
N PRO A 263 14.63 -3.82 -7.93
CA PRO A 263 14.14 -3.83 -9.32
C PRO A 263 15.26 -3.90 -10.37
N GLU A 264 16.44 -3.35 -10.07
CA GLU A 264 17.56 -3.35 -11.03
C GLU A 264 18.22 -4.72 -11.20
N THR A 265 18.23 -5.53 -10.17
CA THR A 265 18.85 -6.87 -10.17
C THR A 265 17.84 -8.01 -10.21
N HIS A 266 16.53 -7.70 -10.15
CA HIS A 266 15.43 -8.67 -10.09
C HIS A 266 15.59 -9.67 -8.92
N ARG A 267 15.95 -9.15 -7.73
CA ARG A 267 16.18 -9.95 -6.52
C ARG A 267 15.26 -9.46 -5.40
N ALA A 268 15.15 -10.29 -4.37
CA ALA A 268 14.61 -9.88 -3.09
C ALA A 268 15.67 -10.13 -2.02
N SER A 269 16.01 -9.11 -1.24
CA SER A 269 16.76 -9.29 -0.01
C SER A 269 15.81 -9.60 1.13
N VAL A 270 16.25 -10.47 2.02
CA VAL A 270 15.53 -10.85 3.22
C VAL A 270 16.28 -10.33 4.43
N TYR A 271 15.58 -9.60 5.28
CA TYR A 271 16.11 -9.07 6.54
C TYR A 271 15.31 -9.67 7.69
N GLU A 272 16.00 -9.99 8.76
CA GLU A 272 15.43 -10.51 10.00
C GLU A 272 15.89 -9.62 11.15
N GLU A 273 15.00 -9.24 12.02
CA GLU A 273 15.37 -8.51 13.23
C GLU A 273 16.03 -9.48 14.22
N ALA A 274 17.15 -9.03 14.82
CA ALA A 274 17.96 -9.84 15.74
C ALA A 274 17.47 -9.74 17.20
#